data_cdb5311383d12b5203c3563a5361ee1b
#
_entry.id   cdb5311383d12b5203c3563a5361ee1b
#
_cell.length_a   1.000
_cell.length_b   1.000
_cell.length_c   1.000
_cell.angle_alpha   90.00
_cell.angle_beta   90.00
_cell.angle_gamma   90.00
#
_symmetry.space_group_name_H-M   'P 1'
#
loop_
_entity.id
_entity.type
_entity.pdbx_description
1 polymer ?
#
loop_
_entity_poly.entity_id
_entity_poly.type
_entity_poly.pdbx_seq_one_letter_code
_entity_poly.pdbx_strand_id
1 'polypeptide(L)'
;MPIIAVSLLLAAAASPAPQPARLPAPSTTRLKADVTTMVGFGTRHTASTTTDPKRGIGAARNWAAARFTQIGASCGGCIVVDRIARRFTGPRAPTGVVVEDVLGIQKGRDPTRVVIVGAHIDSRVTDVMNVTSDAPGANDNASGVALVLEAARILSQRQFDATIVYAVFSGEEQGLWGAELLADTVKARGWDVSAMLNNDIVGNTVGQGGVRVADKVRVFSEGIRASEDLVAQQGRRAEGGEDDGPSRALAKAIDGVAGDVPGGLDVMLDRRPDRFGRGGDHEPFLKLGYPAVRFSVAAENWDRQHQDLRTENGVVYGDTIEGMDFSYLTKVTALNVATLAQIAAAPAAPEDVSIAGALSRDTTVKWRAVPNATTYRVRWRRNDTQDWTNARDVPATGANPQIVLVQVPVDDSFVGVSAVSADGAESVVSFAGRERRR
;
A
#
# COMPACT_ATOMS: atom_id res chain seq x y z
N MET A 1 15.64 71.33 -9.26
CA MET A 1 14.79 70.28 -8.66
C MET A 1 14.81 69.11 -9.64
N PRO A 2 15.40 67.94 -9.33
CA PRO A 2 15.36 66.77 -10.22
C PRO A 2 14.11 65.96 -9.88
N ILE A 3 13.40 65.57 -10.92
CA ILE A 3 12.22 64.70 -10.90
C ILE A 3 12.71 63.26 -10.80
N ILE A 4 12.39 62.58 -9.68
CA ILE A 4 12.67 61.15 -9.48
C ILE A 4 11.51 60.38 -10.12
N ALA A 5 11.77 59.64 -11.19
CA ALA A 5 10.82 58.70 -11.78
C ALA A 5 10.86 57.35 -10.96
N VAL A 6 9.73 57.06 -10.30
CA VAL A 6 9.54 55.75 -9.64
C VAL A 6 8.98 54.78 -10.65
N SER A 7 9.82 53.81 -11.04
CA SER A 7 9.36 52.68 -11.88
C SER A 7 8.67 51.64 -11.01
N LEU A 8 7.35 51.49 -11.16
CA LEU A 8 6.58 50.37 -10.61
C LEU A 8 6.92 49.10 -11.44
N LEU A 9 7.62 48.15 -10.84
CA LEU A 9 7.69 46.79 -11.33
C LEU A 9 6.40 46.05 -10.98
N LEU A 10 5.53 45.82 -11.95
CA LEU A 10 4.42 44.85 -11.82
C LEU A 10 5.02 43.47 -11.77
N ALA A 11 4.95 42.79 -10.64
CA ALA A 11 5.19 41.35 -10.56
C ALA A 11 4.02 40.63 -11.25
N ALA A 12 4.29 39.96 -12.35
CA ALA A 12 3.34 39.09 -13.01
C ALA A 12 3.07 37.89 -12.07
N ALA A 13 1.84 37.76 -11.60
CA ALA A 13 1.41 36.58 -10.86
C ALA A 13 1.49 35.38 -11.79
N ALA A 14 2.32 34.40 -11.45
CA ALA A 14 2.38 33.13 -12.17
C ALA A 14 1.00 32.46 -12.12
N SER A 15 0.47 32.11 -13.30
CA SER A 15 -0.77 31.32 -13.38
C SER A 15 -0.58 30.02 -12.60
N PRO A 16 -1.56 29.62 -11.77
CA PRO A 16 -1.47 28.32 -11.08
C PRO A 16 -1.34 27.20 -12.11
N ALA A 17 -0.41 26.28 -11.86
CA ALA A 17 -0.25 25.09 -12.70
C ALA A 17 -1.61 24.36 -12.82
N PRO A 18 -1.96 23.80 -13.98
CA PRO A 18 -3.21 23.09 -14.16
C PRO A 18 -3.28 21.95 -13.16
N GLN A 19 -4.30 21.95 -12.31
CA GLN A 19 -4.53 20.84 -11.39
C GLN A 19 -4.70 19.55 -12.20
N PRO A 20 -4.02 18.44 -11.80
CA PRO A 20 -4.18 17.17 -12.49
C PRO A 20 -5.65 16.75 -12.47
N ALA A 21 -6.15 16.26 -13.60
CA ALA A 21 -7.53 15.84 -13.75
C ALA A 21 -7.92 14.89 -12.61
N ARG A 22 -9.06 15.16 -11.97
CA ARG A 22 -9.56 14.37 -10.84
C ARG A 22 -9.81 12.93 -11.30
N LEU A 23 -9.25 11.95 -10.61
CA LEU A 23 -9.50 10.54 -10.89
C LEU A 23 -10.99 10.18 -10.66
N PRO A 24 -11.56 9.27 -11.47
CA PRO A 24 -12.93 8.80 -11.25
C PRO A 24 -13.09 8.16 -9.87
N ALA A 25 -14.27 8.28 -9.27
CA ALA A 25 -14.59 7.56 -8.05
C ALA A 25 -14.73 6.05 -8.31
N PRO A 26 -14.40 5.18 -7.33
CA PRO A 26 -14.67 3.76 -7.42
C PRO A 26 -16.16 3.46 -7.57
N SER A 27 -16.47 2.40 -8.32
CA SER A 27 -17.85 1.99 -8.60
C SER A 27 -18.27 0.83 -7.70
N THR A 28 -19.18 1.09 -6.78
CA THR A 28 -19.81 0.06 -5.92
C THR A 28 -20.40 -1.08 -6.75
N THR A 29 -21.01 -0.77 -7.89
CA THR A 29 -21.61 -1.77 -8.80
C THR A 29 -20.54 -2.68 -9.41
N ARG A 30 -19.40 -2.16 -9.82
CA ARG A 30 -18.27 -2.96 -10.36
C ARG A 30 -17.65 -3.83 -9.29
N LEU A 31 -17.36 -3.27 -8.12
CA LEU A 31 -16.84 -4.02 -6.98
C LEU A 31 -17.75 -5.19 -6.63
N LYS A 32 -19.07 -4.96 -6.55
CA LYS A 32 -20.06 -6.03 -6.30
C LYS A 32 -20.06 -7.08 -7.41
N ALA A 33 -20.00 -6.68 -8.68
CA ALA A 33 -19.99 -7.59 -9.81
C ALA A 33 -18.72 -8.48 -9.82
N ASP A 34 -17.54 -7.90 -9.55
CA ASP A 34 -16.28 -8.64 -9.51
C ASP A 34 -16.26 -9.63 -8.32
N VAL A 35 -16.69 -9.24 -7.11
CA VAL A 35 -16.86 -10.16 -5.96
C VAL A 35 -17.86 -11.28 -6.30
N THR A 36 -19.01 -10.94 -6.88
CA THR A 36 -20.03 -11.95 -7.25
C THR A 36 -19.47 -12.97 -8.24
N THR A 37 -18.69 -12.53 -9.23
CA THR A 37 -18.05 -13.44 -10.18
C THR A 37 -17.07 -14.37 -9.49
N MET A 38 -16.25 -13.87 -8.58
CA MET A 38 -15.27 -14.69 -7.86
C MET A 38 -15.92 -15.70 -6.92
N VAL A 39 -16.98 -15.32 -6.21
CA VAL A 39 -17.80 -16.24 -5.41
C VAL A 39 -18.38 -17.36 -6.28
N GLY A 40 -18.77 -17.04 -7.51
CA GLY A 40 -19.32 -18.00 -8.48
C GLY A 40 -18.36 -19.10 -8.91
N PHE A 41 -17.04 -18.99 -8.67
CA PHE A 41 -16.09 -20.09 -8.91
C PHE A 41 -16.15 -21.23 -7.88
N GLY A 42 -17.04 -21.14 -6.89
CA GLY A 42 -17.31 -22.15 -5.87
C GLY A 42 -16.19 -22.26 -4.85
N THR A 43 -15.05 -22.79 -5.23
CA THR A 43 -13.80 -22.74 -4.46
C THR A 43 -12.72 -22.09 -5.31
N ARG A 44 -11.80 -21.38 -4.66
CA ARG A 44 -10.57 -20.90 -5.27
C ARG A 44 -9.34 -21.42 -4.52
N HIS A 45 -9.50 -22.54 -3.80
CA HIS A 45 -8.38 -23.14 -3.07
C HIS A 45 -7.16 -23.32 -3.99
N THR A 46 -5.98 -22.94 -3.52
CA THR A 46 -4.74 -22.94 -4.33
C THR A 46 -4.44 -24.25 -5.05
N ALA A 47 -4.77 -25.39 -4.42
CA ALA A 47 -4.62 -26.73 -5.02
C ALA A 47 -5.89 -27.27 -5.70
N SER A 48 -6.93 -26.42 -5.90
CA SER A 48 -8.13 -26.81 -6.65
C SER A 48 -7.83 -26.93 -8.15
N THR A 49 -8.85 -27.33 -8.93
CA THR A 49 -8.70 -27.53 -10.38
C THR A 49 -8.16 -26.29 -11.10
N THR A 50 -7.25 -26.52 -12.04
CA THR A 50 -6.68 -25.48 -12.92
C THR A 50 -7.22 -25.57 -14.35
N THR A 51 -8.03 -26.60 -14.67
CA THR A 51 -8.50 -26.90 -16.02
C THR A 51 -9.99 -26.67 -16.22
N ASP A 52 -10.78 -26.64 -15.15
CA ASP A 52 -12.21 -26.32 -15.24
C ASP A 52 -12.36 -24.79 -15.51
N PRO A 53 -13.09 -24.40 -16.59
CA PRO A 53 -13.24 -23.00 -16.96
C PRO A 53 -14.20 -22.21 -16.06
N LYS A 54 -14.96 -22.87 -15.18
CA LYS A 54 -16.03 -22.28 -14.36
C LYS A 54 -15.80 -22.44 -12.86
N ARG A 55 -14.84 -23.28 -12.44
CA ARG A 55 -14.61 -23.60 -11.05
C ARG A 55 -13.12 -23.64 -10.73
N GLY A 56 -12.75 -23.31 -9.50
CA GLY A 56 -11.42 -23.47 -8.97
C GLY A 56 -10.46 -22.33 -9.28
N ILE A 57 -9.22 -22.50 -8.83
CA ILE A 57 -8.18 -21.46 -8.90
C ILE A 57 -7.79 -21.11 -10.33
N GLY A 58 -7.83 -22.08 -11.27
CA GLY A 58 -7.51 -21.82 -12.67
C GLY A 58 -8.50 -20.89 -13.34
N ALA A 59 -9.81 -21.10 -13.12
CA ALA A 59 -10.86 -20.24 -13.62
C ALA A 59 -10.70 -18.80 -13.09
N ALA A 60 -10.44 -18.67 -11.78
CA ALA A 60 -10.26 -17.36 -11.13
C ALA A 60 -9.04 -16.60 -11.67
N ARG A 61 -7.88 -17.27 -11.80
CA ARG A 61 -6.66 -16.68 -12.39
C ARG A 61 -6.87 -16.22 -13.82
N ASN A 62 -7.52 -17.05 -14.65
CA ASN A 62 -7.82 -16.72 -16.04
C ASN A 62 -8.78 -15.53 -16.14
N TRP A 63 -9.78 -15.47 -15.26
CA TRP A 63 -10.70 -14.35 -15.19
C TRP A 63 -9.97 -13.04 -14.79
N ALA A 64 -9.11 -13.07 -13.77
CA ALA A 64 -8.34 -11.90 -13.34
C ALA A 64 -7.44 -11.39 -14.47
N ALA A 65 -6.75 -12.28 -15.19
CA ALA A 65 -5.93 -11.92 -16.35
C ALA A 65 -6.77 -11.30 -17.48
N ALA A 66 -7.94 -11.86 -17.77
CA ALA A 66 -8.86 -11.29 -18.76
C ALA A 66 -9.35 -9.89 -18.35
N ARG A 67 -9.61 -9.66 -17.04
CA ARG A 67 -9.99 -8.34 -16.53
C ARG A 67 -8.86 -7.31 -16.72
N PHE A 68 -7.61 -7.63 -16.39
CA PHE A 68 -6.47 -6.73 -16.67
C PHE A 68 -6.28 -6.49 -18.16
N THR A 69 -6.43 -7.52 -19.00
CA THR A 69 -6.37 -7.36 -20.46
C THR A 69 -7.44 -6.38 -20.96
N GLN A 70 -8.68 -6.52 -20.47
CA GLN A 70 -9.79 -5.63 -20.82
C GLN A 70 -9.53 -4.18 -20.37
N ILE A 71 -9.02 -3.98 -19.16
CA ILE A 71 -8.64 -2.66 -18.64
C ILE A 71 -7.52 -2.08 -19.51
N GLY A 72 -6.47 -2.86 -19.81
CA GLY A 72 -5.37 -2.46 -20.67
C GLY A 72 -5.83 -2.04 -22.06
N ALA A 73 -6.76 -2.79 -22.66
CA ALA A 73 -7.34 -2.42 -23.96
C ALA A 73 -8.09 -1.09 -23.92
N SER A 74 -8.79 -0.78 -22.80
CA SER A 74 -9.55 0.47 -22.65
C SER A 74 -8.67 1.72 -22.52
N CYS A 75 -7.38 1.56 -22.21
CA CYS A 75 -6.40 2.64 -22.11
C CYS A 75 -5.31 2.60 -23.21
N GLY A 76 -5.57 1.91 -24.32
CA GLY A 76 -4.61 1.84 -25.43
C GLY A 76 -3.38 0.98 -25.16
N GLY A 77 -3.50 -0.03 -24.30
CA GLY A 77 -2.39 -0.96 -23.94
C GLY A 77 -1.53 -0.51 -22.77
N CYS A 78 -2.03 0.42 -21.95
CA CYS A 78 -1.26 0.98 -20.83
C CYS A 78 -0.99 -0.04 -19.71
N ILE A 79 -1.78 -1.12 -19.61
CA ILE A 79 -1.55 -2.24 -18.70
C ILE A 79 -1.17 -3.47 -19.47
N VAL A 80 -0.03 -4.07 -19.13
CA VAL A 80 0.45 -5.34 -19.66
C VAL A 80 0.22 -6.42 -18.61
N VAL A 81 -0.37 -7.56 -19.03
CA VAL A 81 -0.56 -8.71 -18.15
C VAL A 81 0.71 -9.53 -18.12
N ASP A 82 1.18 -9.87 -16.93
CA ASP A 82 2.27 -10.80 -16.68
C ASP A 82 1.79 -11.92 -15.76
N ARG A 83 2.35 -13.13 -15.93
CA ARG A 83 2.08 -14.28 -15.07
C ARG A 83 3.41 -14.85 -14.59
N ILE A 84 3.58 -14.90 -13.30
CA ILE A 84 4.75 -15.51 -12.67
C ILE A 84 4.31 -16.78 -11.94
N ALA A 85 5.12 -17.84 -12.03
CA ALA A 85 4.75 -19.13 -11.44
C ALA A 85 5.96 -19.85 -10.86
N ARG A 86 5.74 -20.54 -9.74
CA ARG A 86 6.74 -21.40 -9.07
C ARG A 86 6.05 -22.55 -8.35
N ARG A 87 6.69 -23.71 -8.29
CA ARG A 87 6.22 -24.83 -7.49
C ARG A 87 6.63 -24.64 -6.03
N PHE A 88 5.67 -24.80 -5.14
CA PHE A 88 5.87 -24.78 -3.69
C PHE A 88 5.47 -26.11 -3.06
N THR A 89 6.06 -26.41 -1.91
CA THR A 89 5.76 -27.58 -1.08
C THR A 89 5.81 -27.15 0.38
N GLY A 90 4.88 -27.62 1.18
CA GLY A 90 4.82 -27.31 2.60
C GLY A 90 3.74 -28.10 3.34
N PRO A 91 3.55 -27.89 4.65
CA PRO A 91 2.59 -28.65 5.44
C PRO A 91 1.16 -28.62 4.90
N ARG A 92 0.77 -27.49 4.27
CA ARG A 92 -0.57 -27.28 3.68
C ARG A 92 -0.67 -27.67 2.20
N ALA A 93 0.43 -28.17 1.61
CA ALA A 93 0.47 -28.79 0.28
C ALA A 93 1.66 -29.75 0.19
N PRO A 94 1.63 -30.91 0.86
CA PRO A 94 2.78 -31.81 0.99
C PRO A 94 3.21 -32.44 -0.34
N THR A 95 2.31 -32.61 -1.30
CA THR A 95 2.61 -33.09 -2.66
C THR A 95 3.12 -32.00 -3.59
N GLY A 96 3.11 -30.75 -3.11
CA GLY A 96 3.45 -29.57 -3.87
C GLY A 96 2.35 -29.07 -4.81
N VAL A 97 2.33 -27.76 -5.02
CA VAL A 97 1.39 -27.08 -5.91
C VAL A 97 2.11 -26.02 -6.73
N VAL A 98 1.65 -25.76 -7.95
CA VAL A 98 2.12 -24.60 -8.73
C VAL A 98 1.30 -23.39 -8.32
N VAL A 99 1.98 -22.45 -7.67
CA VAL A 99 1.44 -21.11 -7.38
C VAL A 99 1.71 -20.25 -8.61
N GLU A 100 0.68 -19.55 -9.06
CA GLU A 100 0.77 -18.61 -10.17
C GLU A 100 0.08 -17.31 -9.78
N ASP A 101 0.80 -16.20 -9.85
CA ASP A 101 0.25 -14.88 -9.66
C ASP A 101 -0.08 -14.24 -11.00
N VAL A 102 -1.10 -13.39 -10.99
CA VAL A 102 -1.52 -12.60 -12.14
C VAL A 102 -1.22 -11.13 -11.85
N LEU A 103 -0.39 -10.52 -12.67
CA LEU A 103 0.04 -9.14 -12.51
C LEU A 103 -0.50 -8.27 -13.65
N GLY A 104 -1.11 -7.13 -13.33
CA GLY A 104 -1.32 -6.04 -14.24
C GLY A 104 -0.20 -5.02 -14.03
N ILE A 105 0.59 -4.70 -15.06
CA ILE A 105 1.73 -3.77 -14.95
C ILE A 105 1.43 -2.53 -15.75
N GLN A 106 1.25 -1.41 -15.08
CA GLN A 106 1.13 -0.08 -15.67
C GLN A 106 2.48 0.63 -15.60
N LYS A 107 3.20 0.68 -16.71
CA LYS A 107 4.56 1.21 -16.77
C LYS A 107 4.59 2.72 -16.50
N GLY A 108 5.42 3.14 -15.54
CA GLY A 108 5.71 4.54 -15.23
C GLY A 108 6.77 5.15 -16.14
N ARG A 109 7.06 6.44 -15.95
CA ARG A 109 8.21 7.11 -16.60
C ARG A 109 9.52 6.54 -16.08
N ASP A 110 9.59 6.24 -14.78
CA ASP A 110 10.65 5.44 -14.16
C ASP A 110 10.19 3.98 -14.07
N PRO A 111 10.68 3.09 -14.94
CA PRO A 111 10.22 1.70 -14.98
C PRO A 111 10.77 0.84 -13.84
N THR A 112 11.76 1.33 -13.09
CA THR A 112 12.43 0.60 -12.01
C THR A 112 11.81 0.89 -10.66
N ARG A 113 11.30 2.09 -10.45
CA ARG A 113 10.59 2.45 -9.23
C ARG A 113 9.14 1.96 -9.31
N VAL A 114 8.71 1.17 -8.35
CA VAL A 114 7.39 0.54 -8.38
C VAL A 114 6.58 0.81 -7.11
N VAL A 115 5.26 0.90 -7.31
CA VAL A 115 4.25 0.89 -6.24
C VAL A 115 3.36 -0.32 -6.48
N ILE A 116 3.17 -1.15 -5.47
CA ILE A 116 2.42 -2.40 -5.57
C ILE A 116 1.12 -2.27 -4.78
N VAL A 117 0.02 -2.71 -5.38
CA VAL A 117 -1.23 -2.98 -4.68
C VAL A 117 -1.59 -4.43 -4.91
N GLY A 118 -1.86 -5.19 -3.85
CA GLY A 118 -2.07 -6.62 -3.95
C GLY A 118 -3.18 -7.15 -3.06
N ALA A 119 -3.69 -8.33 -3.47
CA ALA A 119 -4.64 -9.14 -2.74
C ALA A 119 -4.57 -10.59 -3.23
N HIS A 120 -4.81 -11.57 -2.35
CA HIS A 120 -4.83 -12.95 -2.77
C HIS A 120 -6.19 -13.37 -3.36
N ILE A 121 -6.15 -14.26 -4.35
CA ILE A 121 -7.33 -14.74 -5.05
C ILE A 121 -7.84 -16.07 -4.48
N ASP A 122 -6.96 -16.83 -3.84
CA ASP A 122 -7.35 -18.11 -3.24
C ASP A 122 -8.27 -17.93 -2.05
N SER A 123 -9.01 -18.99 -1.74
CA SER A 123 -9.97 -19.06 -0.63
C SER A 123 -9.96 -20.48 -0.05
N ARG A 124 -10.43 -20.63 1.19
CA ARG A 124 -10.54 -21.93 1.85
C ARG A 124 -11.73 -22.04 2.80
N VAL A 125 -12.04 -23.25 3.17
CA VAL A 125 -12.94 -23.59 4.30
C VAL A 125 -12.11 -23.87 5.55
N THR A 126 -12.74 -24.39 6.62
CA THR A 126 -12.07 -24.68 7.90
C THR A 126 -10.89 -25.63 7.73
N ASP A 127 -11.08 -26.75 7.01
CA ASP A 127 -9.97 -27.63 6.65
C ASP A 127 -9.16 -27.05 5.50
N VAL A 128 -7.94 -26.61 5.81
CA VAL A 128 -7.01 -26.01 4.84
C VAL A 128 -6.54 -27.00 3.76
N MET A 129 -6.81 -28.31 3.90
CA MET A 129 -6.51 -29.33 2.91
C MET A 129 -7.72 -29.66 2.03
N ASN A 130 -8.89 -29.09 2.30
CA ASN A 130 -10.11 -29.36 1.52
C ASN A 130 -10.14 -28.51 0.26
N VAL A 131 -9.85 -29.15 -0.88
CA VAL A 131 -9.74 -28.50 -2.20
C VAL A 131 -11.05 -28.49 -2.99
N THR A 132 -12.12 -29.12 -2.47
CA THR A 132 -13.35 -29.43 -3.24
C THR A 132 -14.62 -28.71 -2.74
N SER A 133 -14.73 -28.51 -1.43
CA SER A 133 -15.90 -27.84 -0.85
C SER A 133 -16.00 -26.40 -1.32
N ASP A 134 -17.22 -25.89 -1.38
CA ASP A 134 -17.45 -24.48 -1.71
C ASP A 134 -16.86 -23.59 -0.64
N ALA A 135 -15.96 -22.71 -1.06
CA ALA A 135 -15.28 -21.68 -0.27
C ALA A 135 -15.44 -20.35 -0.98
N PRO A 136 -16.59 -19.67 -0.82
CA PRO A 136 -16.91 -18.45 -1.58
C PRO A 136 -15.89 -17.34 -1.40
N GLY A 137 -15.33 -17.17 -0.17
CA GLY A 137 -14.29 -16.21 0.11
C GLY A 137 -14.65 -14.81 -0.38
N ALA A 138 -15.85 -14.33 -0.04
CA ALA A 138 -16.35 -13.05 -0.54
C ALA A 138 -15.55 -11.87 0.02
N ASN A 139 -15.29 -11.91 1.33
CA ASN A 139 -14.48 -10.92 2.01
C ASN A 139 -13.01 -11.33 2.08
N ASP A 140 -12.74 -12.60 2.26
CA ASP A 140 -11.43 -13.22 2.33
C ASP A 140 -11.18 -14.15 1.10
N ASN A 141 -10.65 -13.66 -0.08
CA ASN A 141 -10.33 -12.27 -0.27
C ASN A 141 -10.78 -11.75 -1.66
N ALA A 142 -12.01 -12.06 -2.06
CA ALA A 142 -12.58 -11.46 -3.26
C ALA A 142 -12.73 -9.93 -3.10
N SER A 143 -12.90 -9.42 -1.88
CA SER A 143 -12.96 -7.98 -1.59
C SER A 143 -11.70 -7.26 -2.02
N GLY A 144 -10.53 -7.77 -1.62
CA GLY A 144 -9.24 -7.19 -1.97
C GLY A 144 -8.95 -7.27 -3.47
N VAL A 145 -9.24 -8.42 -4.11
CA VAL A 145 -9.04 -8.56 -5.57
C VAL A 145 -9.92 -7.60 -6.36
N ALA A 146 -11.19 -7.43 -5.97
CA ALA A 146 -12.09 -6.46 -6.61
C ALA A 146 -11.55 -5.02 -6.48
N LEU A 147 -11.01 -4.67 -5.31
CA LEU A 147 -10.32 -3.40 -5.07
C LEU A 147 -9.13 -3.22 -6.03
N VAL A 148 -8.25 -4.22 -6.16
CA VAL A 148 -7.07 -4.17 -7.04
C VAL A 148 -7.47 -3.94 -8.50
N LEU A 149 -8.50 -4.65 -8.99
CA LEU A 149 -9.01 -4.48 -10.35
C LEU A 149 -9.65 -3.11 -10.57
N GLU A 150 -10.40 -2.59 -9.61
CA GLU A 150 -11.03 -1.28 -9.71
C GLU A 150 -9.97 -0.16 -9.62
N ALA A 151 -8.93 -0.32 -8.79
CA ALA A 151 -7.78 0.59 -8.75
C ALA A 151 -7.07 0.62 -10.11
N ALA A 152 -6.83 -0.54 -10.73
CA ALA A 152 -6.25 -0.62 -12.07
C ALA A 152 -7.09 0.14 -13.11
N ARG A 153 -8.42 -0.04 -13.10
CA ARG A 153 -9.33 0.67 -14.00
C ARG A 153 -9.26 2.20 -13.84
N ILE A 154 -9.18 2.67 -12.61
CA ILE A 154 -9.16 4.11 -12.31
C ILE A 154 -7.81 4.72 -12.67
N LEU A 155 -6.73 4.11 -12.20
CA LEU A 155 -5.37 4.65 -12.34
C LEU A 155 -4.84 4.53 -13.76
N SER A 156 -5.34 3.59 -14.57
CA SER A 156 -5.02 3.45 -16.00
C SER A 156 -5.38 4.69 -16.84
N GLN A 157 -6.21 5.59 -16.32
CA GLN A 157 -6.59 6.84 -16.98
C GLN A 157 -5.50 7.92 -16.90
N ARG A 158 -4.39 7.67 -16.19
CA ARG A 158 -3.32 8.64 -15.96
C ARG A 158 -1.94 7.99 -16.09
N GLN A 159 -0.97 8.75 -16.60
CA GLN A 159 0.45 8.40 -16.60
C GLN A 159 1.07 8.83 -15.26
N PHE A 160 1.86 7.95 -14.64
CA PHE A 160 2.58 8.21 -13.39
C PHE A 160 4.10 8.19 -13.59
N ASP A 161 4.83 8.65 -12.58
CA ASP A 161 6.29 8.56 -12.57
C ASP A 161 6.74 7.15 -12.19
N ALA A 162 6.18 6.55 -11.14
CA ALA A 162 6.45 5.16 -10.82
C ALA A 162 5.59 4.19 -11.64
N THR A 163 6.10 3.00 -11.87
CA THR A 163 5.34 1.84 -12.36
C THR A 163 4.37 1.37 -11.28
N ILE A 164 3.11 1.11 -11.64
CA ILE A 164 2.13 0.51 -10.71
C ILE A 164 1.98 -0.98 -11.08
N VAL A 165 2.13 -1.83 -10.07
CA VAL A 165 1.91 -3.27 -10.17
C VAL A 165 0.65 -3.64 -9.41
N TYR A 166 -0.36 -4.08 -10.14
CA TYR A 166 -1.62 -4.61 -9.62
C TYR A 166 -1.47 -6.12 -9.48
N ALA A 167 -1.28 -6.62 -8.26
CA ALA A 167 -0.94 -8.01 -8.00
C ALA A 167 -2.13 -8.80 -7.48
N VAL A 168 -2.40 -9.94 -8.12
CA VAL A 168 -3.39 -10.93 -7.68
C VAL A 168 -2.62 -12.18 -7.33
N PHE A 169 -2.44 -12.42 -6.02
CA PHE A 169 -1.64 -13.51 -5.49
C PHE A 169 -2.42 -14.82 -5.43
N SER A 170 -1.70 -15.94 -5.43
CA SER A 170 -2.24 -17.26 -5.09
C SER A 170 -1.42 -17.89 -3.98
N GLY A 171 -2.01 -18.78 -3.20
CA GLY A 171 -1.29 -19.53 -2.17
C GLY A 171 -1.00 -18.73 -0.90
N GLU A 172 -1.75 -17.66 -0.64
CA GLU A 172 -1.74 -16.96 0.64
C GLU A 172 -2.12 -17.94 1.76
N GLU A 173 -3.24 -18.62 1.59
CA GLU A 173 -3.84 -19.55 2.54
C GLU A 173 -2.97 -20.78 2.84
N GLN A 174 -2.01 -21.09 1.98
CA GLN A 174 -1.06 -22.16 2.17
C GLN A 174 0.26 -21.71 2.78
N GLY A 175 0.58 -20.41 2.78
CA GLY A 175 1.79 -19.89 3.42
C GLY A 175 2.40 -18.66 2.75
N LEU A 176 1.59 -17.73 2.24
CA LEU A 176 2.01 -16.45 1.60
C LEU A 176 2.88 -16.67 0.35
N TRP A 177 2.69 -17.80 -0.36
CA TRP A 177 3.61 -18.24 -1.41
C TRP A 177 3.60 -17.35 -2.66
N GLY A 178 2.45 -16.78 -3.04
CA GLY A 178 2.38 -15.80 -4.13
C GLY A 178 3.11 -14.52 -3.80
N ALA A 179 2.89 -14.00 -2.61
CA ALA A 179 3.61 -12.81 -2.17
C ALA A 179 5.12 -13.04 -2.06
N GLU A 180 5.56 -14.22 -1.60
CA GLU A 180 6.98 -14.62 -1.62
C GLU A 180 7.51 -14.66 -3.06
N LEU A 181 6.76 -15.27 -3.98
CA LEU A 181 7.12 -15.34 -5.40
C LEU A 181 7.28 -13.96 -6.03
N LEU A 182 6.34 -13.04 -5.77
CA LEU A 182 6.45 -11.67 -6.30
C LEU A 182 7.59 -10.89 -5.63
N ALA A 183 7.78 -10.99 -4.32
CA ALA A 183 8.86 -10.31 -3.61
C ALA A 183 10.25 -10.75 -4.14
N ASP A 184 10.45 -12.05 -4.37
CA ASP A 184 11.66 -12.59 -5.01
C ASP A 184 11.80 -12.08 -6.47
N THR A 185 10.70 -12.03 -7.21
CA THR A 185 10.67 -11.53 -8.59
C THR A 185 11.04 -10.06 -8.67
N VAL A 186 10.51 -9.24 -7.76
CA VAL A 186 10.83 -7.81 -7.62
C VAL A 186 12.34 -7.62 -7.41
N LYS A 187 12.92 -8.38 -6.47
CA LYS A 187 14.36 -8.36 -6.20
C LYS A 187 15.18 -8.78 -7.42
N ALA A 188 14.75 -9.86 -8.11
CA ALA A 188 15.45 -10.35 -9.29
C ALA A 188 15.37 -9.39 -10.49
N ARG A 189 14.29 -8.61 -10.62
CA ARG A 189 14.13 -7.57 -11.63
C ARG A 189 14.85 -6.27 -11.29
N GLY A 190 15.41 -6.14 -10.10
CA GLY A 190 16.02 -4.91 -9.62
C GLY A 190 15.02 -3.77 -9.45
N TRP A 191 13.78 -4.07 -9.13
CA TRP A 191 12.75 -3.08 -8.89
C TRP A 191 12.90 -2.46 -7.50
N ASP A 192 12.79 -1.14 -7.44
CA ASP A 192 12.78 -0.35 -6.21
C ASP A 192 11.32 -0.14 -5.76
N VAL A 193 10.92 -0.83 -4.69
CA VAL A 193 9.55 -0.76 -4.16
C VAL A 193 9.42 0.42 -3.23
N SER A 194 8.75 1.47 -3.69
CA SER A 194 8.41 2.64 -2.89
C SER A 194 7.26 2.39 -1.90
N ALA A 195 6.34 1.48 -2.23
CA ALA A 195 5.25 1.06 -1.35
C ALA A 195 4.62 -0.26 -1.83
N MET A 196 4.21 -1.12 -0.89
CA MET A 196 3.34 -2.27 -1.14
C MET A 196 2.12 -2.21 -0.24
N LEU A 197 0.93 -2.15 -0.83
CA LEU A 197 -0.37 -2.07 -0.17
C LEU A 197 -1.08 -3.42 -0.30
N ASN A 198 -1.07 -4.23 0.76
CA ASN A 198 -1.84 -5.46 0.82
C ASN A 198 -3.26 -5.18 1.31
N ASN A 199 -4.26 -5.69 0.59
CA ASN A 199 -5.67 -5.54 0.92
C ASN A 199 -6.27 -6.91 1.18
N ASP A 200 -6.61 -7.18 2.44
CA ASP A 200 -7.07 -8.50 2.85
C ASP A 200 -8.12 -8.37 3.96
N ILE A 201 -9.32 -8.88 3.67
CA ILE A 201 -10.55 -8.69 4.45
C ILE A 201 -10.88 -7.20 4.55
N VAL A 202 -11.39 -6.61 3.46
CA VAL A 202 -11.63 -5.16 3.37
C VAL A 202 -13.09 -4.80 3.03
N GLY A 203 -14.01 -5.74 3.19
CA GLY A 203 -15.38 -5.60 2.66
C GLY A 203 -16.53 -5.74 3.66
N ASN A 204 -16.30 -5.89 4.98
CA ASN A 204 -17.41 -5.95 5.95
C ASN A 204 -17.35 -4.81 6.98
N THR A 205 -18.48 -4.50 7.59
CA THR A 205 -18.58 -3.49 8.67
C THR A 205 -19.14 -4.09 9.96
N VAL A 206 -19.60 -5.34 9.94
CA VAL A 206 -20.13 -6.04 11.11
C VAL A 206 -19.15 -7.15 11.49
N GLY A 207 -18.51 -6.96 12.62
CA GLY A 207 -17.56 -7.91 13.20
C GLY A 207 -18.23 -8.91 14.13
N GLN A 208 -17.38 -9.67 14.83
CA GLN A 208 -17.77 -10.67 15.82
C GLN A 208 -18.72 -10.07 16.87
N GLY A 209 -19.75 -10.83 17.26
CA GLY A 209 -20.72 -10.38 18.25
C GLY A 209 -21.60 -9.21 17.79
N GLY A 210 -21.66 -8.90 16.49
CA GLY A 210 -22.48 -7.83 15.93
C GLY A 210 -21.90 -6.42 16.09
N VAL A 211 -20.65 -6.30 16.52
CA VAL A 211 -19.95 -5.00 16.62
C VAL A 211 -19.85 -4.36 15.25
N ARG A 212 -20.42 -3.16 15.08
CA ARG A 212 -20.41 -2.44 13.79
C ARG A 212 -19.39 -1.30 13.81
N VAL A 213 -18.47 -1.30 12.84
CA VAL A 213 -17.54 -0.22 12.56
C VAL A 213 -17.49 0.02 11.05
N ALA A 214 -18.05 1.15 10.61
CA ALA A 214 -18.23 1.47 9.19
C ALA A 214 -17.49 2.74 8.74
N ASP A 215 -16.81 3.38 9.66
CA ASP A 215 -16.11 4.65 9.49
C ASP A 215 -14.59 4.55 9.61
N LYS A 216 -14.06 3.34 9.91
CA LYS A 216 -12.64 3.11 10.15
C LYS A 216 -12.08 1.95 9.33
N VAL A 217 -10.78 2.03 9.01
CA VAL A 217 -10.01 0.93 8.40
C VAL A 217 -8.70 0.77 9.18
N ARG A 218 -8.27 -0.48 9.43
CA ARG A 218 -6.95 -0.75 10.03
C ARG A 218 -5.87 -0.73 8.96
N VAL A 219 -4.72 -0.14 9.31
CA VAL A 219 -3.50 -0.20 8.53
C VAL A 219 -2.37 -0.69 9.43
N PHE A 220 -1.97 -1.95 9.24
CA PHE A 220 -0.89 -2.57 9.98
C PHE A 220 0.47 -2.18 9.41
N SER A 221 1.44 -1.89 10.29
CA SER A 221 2.78 -1.45 9.89
C SER A 221 3.85 -1.86 10.89
N GLU A 222 4.99 -2.36 10.40
CA GLU A 222 6.15 -2.61 11.26
C GLU A 222 6.88 -1.32 11.61
N GLY A 223 7.50 -1.26 12.80
CA GLY A 223 8.35 -0.15 13.22
C GLY A 223 9.82 -0.41 12.92
N ILE A 224 10.30 -1.61 13.26
CA ILE A 224 11.67 -2.07 13.01
C ILE A 224 11.62 -3.03 11.83
N ARG A 225 12.46 -2.81 10.83
CA ARG A 225 12.49 -3.67 9.62
C ARG A 225 12.93 -5.09 9.98
N ALA A 226 12.20 -6.08 9.50
CA ALA A 226 12.58 -7.47 9.61
C ALA A 226 13.92 -7.80 8.93
N SER A 227 14.32 -6.99 7.93
CA SER A 227 15.59 -7.12 7.19
C SER A 227 16.81 -6.49 7.88
N GLU A 228 16.62 -5.72 8.96
CA GLU A 228 17.71 -5.08 9.69
C GLU A 228 18.45 -6.08 10.59
N ASP A 229 19.79 -6.01 10.59
CA ASP A 229 20.59 -6.74 11.56
C ASP A 229 20.45 -6.14 12.98
N LEU A 230 20.99 -6.83 13.98
CA LEU A 230 20.85 -6.41 15.38
C LEU A 230 21.42 -5.01 15.64
N VAL A 231 22.54 -4.64 14.98
CA VAL A 231 23.19 -3.33 15.15
C VAL A 231 22.31 -2.22 14.59
N ALA A 232 21.73 -2.43 13.39
CA ALA A 232 20.82 -1.48 12.78
C ALA A 232 19.55 -1.29 13.60
N GLN A 233 18.98 -2.40 14.13
CA GLN A 233 17.82 -2.35 15.02
C GLN A 233 18.08 -1.61 16.33
N GLN A 234 19.25 -1.82 16.94
CA GLN A 234 19.67 -1.11 18.15
C GLN A 234 19.85 0.39 17.90
N GLY A 235 20.48 0.76 16.76
CA GLY A 235 20.62 2.14 16.33
C GLY A 235 19.26 2.81 16.15
N ARG A 236 18.33 2.15 15.45
CA ARG A 236 16.98 2.68 15.23
C ARG A 236 16.24 2.92 16.55
N ARG A 237 16.30 1.99 17.51
CA ARG A 237 15.70 2.17 18.83
C ARG A 237 16.32 3.32 19.61
N ALA A 238 17.65 3.45 19.55
CA ALA A 238 18.33 4.53 20.24
C ALA A 238 17.98 5.94 19.72
N GLU A 239 17.49 6.02 18.48
CA GLU A 239 17.09 7.26 17.82
C GLU A 239 15.55 7.46 17.77
N GLY A 240 14.76 6.50 18.30
CA GLY A 240 13.30 6.50 18.21
C GLY A 240 12.76 6.27 16.79
N GLY A 241 13.61 5.77 15.88
CA GLY A 241 13.29 5.64 14.47
C GLY A 241 12.27 4.54 14.15
N GLU A 242 11.89 3.70 15.12
CA GLU A 242 10.81 2.71 14.97
C GLU A 242 9.44 3.35 14.82
N ASP A 243 9.26 4.58 15.28
CA ASP A 243 7.99 5.31 15.15
C ASP A 243 7.78 5.87 13.73
N ASP A 244 8.85 5.99 12.95
CA ASP A 244 8.86 6.48 11.58
C ASP A 244 9.70 5.59 10.63
N GLY A 245 9.80 4.29 10.93
CA GLY A 245 10.34 3.30 10.00
C GLY A 245 9.54 3.29 8.68
N PRO A 246 10.11 2.80 7.56
CA PRO A 246 9.51 2.98 6.24
C PRO A 246 8.06 2.52 6.11
N SER A 247 7.70 1.37 6.69
CA SER A 247 6.30 0.91 6.69
C SER A 247 5.40 1.77 7.59
N ARG A 248 5.93 2.24 8.72
CA ARG A 248 5.21 3.15 9.62
C ARG A 248 5.02 4.53 8.98
N ALA A 249 6.03 5.04 8.29
CA ALA A 249 5.94 6.28 7.53
C ALA A 249 4.93 6.16 6.37
N LEU A 250 4.88 5.00 5.70
CA LEU A 250 3.86 4.70 4.69
C LEU A 250 2.45 4.70 5.30
N ALA A 251 2.25 4.06 6.45
CA ALA A 251 0.95 4.06 7.13
C ALA A 251 0.51 5.49 7.55
N LYS A 252 1.42 6.33 8.04
CA LYS A 252 1.15 7.75 8.32
C LYS A 252 0.83 8.56 7.06
N ALA A 253 1.49 8.26 5.93
CA ALA A 253 1.15 8.90 4.66
C ALA A 253 -0.26 8.53 4.18
N ILE A 254 -0.67 7.27 4.38
CA ILE A 254 -2.04 6.80 4.09
C ILE A 254 -3.06 7.55 4.95
N ASP A 255 -2.79 7.73 6.24
CA ASP A 255 -3.64 8.48 7.16
C ASP A 255 -3.80 9.95 6.71
N GLY A 256 -2.68 10.59 6.32
CA GLY A 256 -2.72 11.93 5.74
C GLY A 256 -3.59 12.02 4.47
N VAL A 257 -3.49 11.02 3.58
CA VAL A 257 -4.32 10.95 2.37
C VAL A 257 -5.80 10.75 2.72
N ALA A 258 -6.09 9.99 3.78
CA ALA A 258 -7.47 9.70 4.18
C ALA A 258 -8.26 10.98 4.50
N GLY A 259 -7.61 11.98 5.08
CA GLY A 259 -8.21 13.28 5.37
C GLY A 259 -8.68 14.04 4.12
N ASP A 260 -8.07 13.77 2.97
CA ASP A 260 -8.38 14.42 1.69
C ASP A 260 -9.41 13.64 0.86
N VAL A 261 -9.78 12.41 1.26
CA VAL A 261 -10.77 11.59 0.56
C VAL A 261 -12.19 11.94 1.03
N PRO A 262 -13.04 12.55 0.19
CA PRO A 262 -14.39 12.95 0.59
C PRO A 262 -15.24 11.76 1.06
N GLY A 263 -15.80 11.84 2.27
CA GLY A 263 -16.57 10.75 2.87
C GLY A 263 -15.75 9.49 3.14
N GLY A 264 -14.44 9.66 3.29
CA GLY A 264 -13.46 8.60 3.51
C GLY A 264 -13.59 7.92 4.87
N LEU A 265 -12.57 7.13 5.18
CA LEU A 265 -12.47 6.36 6.42
C LEU A 265 -11.38 6.97 7.31
N ASP A 266 -11.59 6.93 8.61
CA ASP A 266 -10.55 7.17 9.60
C ASP A 266 -9.58 5.97 9.64
N VAL A 267 -8.28 6.24 9.64
CA VAL A 267 -7.24 5.20 9.60
C VAL A 267 -6.81 4.84 11.02
N MET A 268 -7.04 3.59 11.38
CA MET A 268 -6.46 3.02 12.61
C MET A 268 -5.03 2.56 12.32
N LEU A 269 -4.04 3.34 12.77
CA LEU A 269 -2.61 3.02 12.62
C LEU A 269 -2.22 1.91 13.58
N ASP A 270 -2.31 0.65 13.14
CA ASP A 270 -1.91 -0.50 13.93
C ASP A 270 -0.38 -0.63 13.97
N ARG A 271 0.19 -0.55 15.20
CA ARG A 271 1.64 -0.58 15.44
C ARG A 271 2.20 -1.99 15.57
N ARG A 272 1.70 -2.90 14.74
CA ARG A 272 2.18 -4.29 14.57
C ARG A 272 2.29 -4.58 13.07
N PRO A 273 3.18 -5.46 12.65
CA PRO A 273 3.22 -5.89 11.26
C PRO A 273 1.91 -6.54 10.81
N ASP A 274 1.26 -7.33 11.68
CA ASP A 274 -0.07 -7.93 11.44
C ASP A 274 -0.79 -8.23 12.76
N ARG A 275 -1.94 -8.87 12.67
CA ARG A 275 -2.74 -9.42 13.79
C ARG A 275 -1.90 -10.42 14.59
N PHE A 276 -2.21 -10.56 15.87
CA PHE A 276 -1.43 -11.42 16.75
C PHE A 276 -1.43 -12.89 16.29
N GLY A 277 -0.23 -13.43 16.00
CA GLY A 277 -0.05 -14.80 15.57
C GLY A 277 -0.57 -15.12 14.17
N ARG A 278 -0.81 -14.10 13.33
CA ARG A 278 -1.28 -14.21 11.96
C ARG A 278 -0.35 -13.41 11.03
N GLY A 279 -0.55 -13.50 9.74
CA GLY A 279 0.23 -12.81 8.74
C GLY A 279 -0.60 -12.41 7.52
N GLY A 280 0.06 -11.95 6.46
CA GLY A 280 -0.53 -11.60 5.17
C GLY A 280 0.54 -11.31 4.12
N ASP A 281 0.11 -11.05 2.89
CA ASP A 281 0.95 -10.93 1.69
C ASP A 281 1.96 -9.78 1.70
N HIS A 282 1.87 -8.85 2.63
CA HIS A 282 2.88 -7.79 2.82
C HIS A 282 4.15 -8.29 3.53
N GLU A 283 4.08 -9.38 4.33
CA GLU A 283 5.22 -9.86 5.12
C GLU A 283 6.45 -10.29 4.30
N PRO A 284 6.33 -11.00 3.16
CA PRO A 284 7.48 -11.31 2.33
C PRO A 284 8.23 -10.07 1.85
N PHE A 285 7.52 -8.96 1.60
CA PHE A 285 8.13 -7.67 1.25
C PHE A 285 8.83 -7.03 2.44
N LEU A 286 8.24 -7.07 3.64
CA LEU A 286 8.88 -6.61 4.88
C LEU A 286 10.19 -7.36 5.15
N LYS A 287 10.23 -8.69 4.93
CA LYS A 287 11.44 -9.52 5.10
C LYS A 287 12.58 -9.09 4.16
N LEU A 288 12.26 -8.54 3.00
CA LEU A 288 13.24 -7.98 2.07
C LEU A 288 13.53 -6.50 2.31
N GLY A 289 12.89 -5.88 3.31
CA GLY A 289 13.10 -4.49 3.72
C GLY A 289 12.32 -3.46 2.93
N TYR A 290 11.35 -3.88 2.11
CA TYR A 290 10.49 -2.97 1.37
C TYR A 290 9.39 -2.38 2.27
N PRO A 291 9.00 -1.11 2.06
CA PRO A 291 7.86 -0.51 2.75
C PRO A 291 6.58 -1.23 2.37
N ALA A 292 5.95 -1.93 3.31
CA ALA A 292 4.71 -2.63 3.05
C ALA A 292 3.75 -2.50 4.24
N VAL A 293 2.45 -2.47 3.94
CA VAL A 293 1.37 -2.36 4.93
C VAL A 293 0.22 -3.30 4.56
N ARG A 294 -0.61 -3.65 5.55
CA ARG A 294 -1.85 -4.38 5.34
C ARG A 294 -3.04 -3.52 5.70
N PHE A 295 -3.99 -3.39 4.79
CA PHE A 295 -5.34 -2.91 5.05
C PHE A 295 -6.24 -4.06 5.49
N SER A 296 -7.07 -3.82 6.50
CA SER A 296 -8.09 -4.76 6.95
C SER A 296 -9.27 -4.02 7.59
N VAL A 297 -10.43 -4.64 7.65
CA VAL A 297 -11.60 -4.08 8.33
C VAL A 297 -11.30 -3.78 9.80
N ALA A 298 -11.98 -2.78 10.35
CA ALA A 298 -11.79 -2.39 11.76
C ALA A 298 -12.32 -3.46 12.75
N ALA A 299 -13.30 -4.27 12.33
CA ALA A 299 -13.86 -5.36 13.12
C ALA A 299 -14.01 -6.62 12.27
N GLU A 300 -13.24 -7.67 12.58
CA GLU A 300 -13.31 -8.96 11.91
C GLU A 300 -14.49 -9.80 12.40
N ASN A 301 -15.01 -10.68 11.53
CA ASN A 301 -16.06 -11.64 11.86
C ASN A 301 -15.57 -13.06 11.62
N TRP A 302 -15.22 -13.76 12.70
CA TRP A 302 -14.64 -15.10 12.62
C TRP A 302 -15.67 -16.20 12.33
N ASP A 303 -16.97 -15.93 12.49
CA ASP A 303 -18.03 -16.85 12.04
C ASP A 303 -18.12 -16.89 10.51
N ARG A 304 -17.60 -15.87 9.85
CA ARG A 304 -17.54 -15.77 8.39
C ARG A 304 -16.22 -16.25 7.81
N GLN A 305 -15.11 -15.95 8.46
CA GLN A 305 -13.77 -16.19 7.94
C GLN A 305 -13.34 -17.65 8.08
N HIS A 306 -12.86 -18.28 6.98
CA HIS A 306 -12.33 -19.65 6.94
C HIS A 306 -13.32 -20.72 7.46
N GLN A 307 -14.61 -20.54 7.28
CA GLN A 307 -15.64 -21.42 7.78
C GLN A 307 -16.28 -22.25 6.66
N ASP A 308 -16.66 -23.49 6.99
CA ASP A 308 -17.58 -24.25 6.14
C ASP A 308 -18.94 -23.58 6.11
N LEU A 309 -19.61 -23.62 4.95
CA LEU A 309 -20.96 -23.07 4.79
C LEU A 309 -21.96 -23.88 5.63
N ARG A 310 -22.51 -23.28 6.66
CA ARG A 310 -23.53 -23.90 7.51
C ARG A 310 -24.32 -22.86 8.29
N THR A 311 -25.46 -23.28 8.81
CA THR A 311 -26.18 -22.57 9.86
C THR A 311 -26.26 -23.47 11.09
N GLU A 312 -25.78 -22.99 12.22
CA GLU A 312 -25.73 -23.73 13.45
C GLU A 312 -26.14 -22.84 14.62
N ASN A 313 -27.11 -23.28 15.43
CA ASN A 313 -27.65 -22.51 16.55
C ASN A 313 -28.09 -21.08 16.18
N GLY A 314 -28.61 -20.88 14.99
CA GLY A 314 -29.05 -19.58 14.47
C GLY A 314 -27.94 -18.68 13.95
N VAL A 315 -26.66 -19.11 14.03
CA VAL A 315 -25.50 -18.42 13.47
C VAL A 315 -25.23 -18.92 12.06
N VAL A 316 -25.06 -17.99 11.11
CA VAL A 316 -24.69 -18.31 9.72
C VAL A 316 -23.17 -18.21 9.60
N TYR A 317 -22.55 -19.35 9.27
CA TYR A 317 -21.13 -19.49 9.04
C TYR A 317 -20.78 -19.46 7.55
N GLY A 318 -19.53 -19.05 7.26
CA GLY A 318 -18.99 -19.01 5.90
C GLY A 318 -18.94 -17.61 5.31
N ASP A 319 -17.94 -17.40 4.47
CA ASP A 319 -17.62 -16.11 3.86
C ASP A 319 -18.42 -15.90 2.57
N THR A 320 -19.64 -15.44 2.73
CA THR A 320 -20.59 -15.23 1.63
C THR A 320 -20.82 -13.75 1.35
N ILE A 321 -21.42 -13.45 0.20
CA ILE A 321 -21.68 -12.09 -0.27
C ILE A 321 -22.62 -11.30 0.64
N GLU A 322 -23.48 -11.99 1.39
CA GLU A 322 -24.43 -11.40 2.34
C GLU A 322 -23.71 -10.75 3.55
N GLY A 323 -22.47 -11.16 3.83
CA GLY A 323 -21.65 -10.56 4.85
C GLY A 323 -20.96 -9.26 4.44
N MET A 324 -21.05 -8.87 3.16
CA MET A 324 -20.35 -7.75 2.59
C MET A 324 -21.09 -6.41 2.75
N ASP A 325 -20.32 -5.34 2.92
CA ASP A 325 -20.75 -3.94 2.81
C ASP A 325 -19.99 -3.28 1.64
N PHE A 326 -20.61 -3.26 0.47
CA PHE A 326 -19.99 -2.71 -0.74
C PHE A 326 -19.81 -1.19 -0.70
N SER A 327 -20.56 -0.47 0.12
CA SER A 327 -20.35 0.96 0.35
C SER A 327 -19.04 1.19 1.10
N TYR A 328 -18.78 0.38 2.13
CA TYR A 328 -17.53 0.39 2.86
C TYR A 328 -16.33 -0.01 1.97
N LEU A 329 -16.44 -1.11 1.21
CA LEU A 329 -15.43 -1.54 0.25
C LEU A 329 -15.09 -0.42 -0.76
N THR A 330 -16.10 0.34 -1.21
CA THR A 330 -15.92 1.49 -2.10
C THR A 330 -15.05 2.56 -1.45
N LYS A 331 -15.22 2.83 -0.15
CA LYS A 331 -14.41 3.81 0.60
C LYS A 331 -12.97 3.33 0.78
N VAL A 332 -12.77 2.05 1.13
CA VAL A 332 -11.41 1.48 1.23
C VAL A 332 -10.70 1.54 -0.14
N THR A 333 -11.44 1.26 -1.23
CA THR A 333 -10.92 1.38 -2.60
C THR A 333 -10.53 2.82 -2.92
N ALA A 334 -11.34 3.80 -2.53
CA ALA A 334 -11.05 5.22 -2.77
C ALA A 334 -9.76 5.66 -2.05
N LEU A 335 -9.56 5.23 -0.81
CA LEU A 335 -8.34 5.49 -0.05
C LEU A 335 -7.11 4.86 -0.71
N ASN A 336 -7.20 3.59 -1.13
CA ASN A 336 -6.11 2.92 -1.85
C ASN A 336 -5.77 3.65 -3.16
N VAL A 337 -6.77 4.01 -3.97
CA VAL A 337 -6.59 4.74 -5.24
C VAL A 337 -5.90 6.09 -5.01
N ALA A 338 -6.34 6.85 -4.01
CA ALA A 338 -5.75 8.15 -3.68
C ALA A 338 -4.28 8.01 -3.23
N THR A 339 -3.99 7.04 -2.36
CA THR A 339 -2.63 6.73 -1.88
C THR A 339 -1.71 6.31 -3.03
N LEU A 340 -2.16 5.36 -3.87
CA LEU A 340 -1.39 4.90 -5.03
C LEU A 340 -1.11 6.04 -5.99
N ALA A 341 -2.11 6.88 -6.28
CA ALA A 341 -1.96 8.03 -7.17
C ALA A 341 -0.93 9.03 -6.64
N GLN A 342 -0.95 9.33 -5.35
CA GLN A 342 0.01 10.23 -4.74
C GLN A 342 1.43 9.67 -4.78
N ILE A 343 1.65 8.44 -4.30
CA ILE A 343 2.99 7.85 -4.22
C ILE A 343 3.56 7.59 -5.62
N ALA A 344 2.73 7.14 -6.58
CA ALA A 344 3.19 6.88 -7.94
C ALA A 344 3.51 8.17 -8.72
N ALA A 345 2.87 9.30 -8.41
CA ALA A 345 3.15 10.60 -9.01
C ALA A 345 4.32 11.33 -8.35
N ALA A 346 4.61 11.03 -7.09
CA ALA A 346 5.68 11.69 -6.34
C ALA A 346 7.08 11.28 -6.81
N PRO A 347 8.13 12.08 -6.54
CA PRO A 347 9.52 11.63 -6.64
C PRO A 347 9.81 10.46 -5.66
N ALA A 348 10.96 9.82 -5.77
CA ALA A 348 11.41 8.87 -4.75
C ALA A 348 11.54 9.55 -3.38
N ALA A 349 11.36 8.78 -2.30
CA ALA A 349 11.63 9.29 -0.96
C ALA A 349 13.14 9.59 -0.80
N PRO A 350 13.52 10.69 -0.10
CA PRO A 350 14.92 11.01 0.11
C PRO A 350 15.67 9.90 0.85
N GLU A 351 16.89 9.63 0.41
CA GLU A 351 17.81 8.70 1.07
C GLU A 351 18.88 9.44 1.88
N ASP A 352 19.60 8.69 2.73
CA ASP A 352 20.68 9.20 3.58
C ASP A 352 20.27 10.43 4.41
N VAL A 353 18.99 10.45 4.83
CA VAL A 353 18.49 11.55 5.67
C VAL A 353 19.12 11.46 7.04
N SER A 354 19.83 12.51 7.44
CA SER A 354 20.58 12.53 8.70
C SER A 354 20.46 13.86 9.42
N ILE A 355 20.64 13.81 10.74
CA ILE A 355 20.65 14.97 11.62
C ILE A 355 21.92 15.06 12.45
N ALA A 356 22.33 16.30 12.71
CA ALA A 356 23.38 16.66 13.64
C ALA A 356 22.95 17.86 14.48
N GLY A 357 23.39 17.92 15.75
CA GLY A 357 23.01 19.02 16.65
C GLY A 357 23.04 18.63 18.13
N ALA A 358 23.71 17.52 18.49
CA ALA A 358 23.88 17.15 19.89
C ALA A 358 24.51 18.31 20.68
N LEU A 359 23.94 18.65 21.84
CA LEU A 359 24.32 19.80 22.68
C LEU A 359 24.13 21.17 22.00
N SER A 360 23.27 21.25 20.99
CA SER A 360 22.90 22.50 20.29
C SER A 360 21.40 22.74 20.40
N ARG A 361 21.01 24.02 20.31
CA ARG A 361 19.60 24.38 20.14
C ARG A 361 19.10 24.21 18.71
N ASP A 362 20.02 24.06 17.76
CA ASP A 362 19.73 24.00 16.34
C ASP A 362 20.06 22.61 15.80
N THR A 363 19.25 22.14 14.88
CA THR A 363 19.44 20.85 14.19
C THR A 363 19.81 21.08 12.73
N THR A 364 20.96 20.56 12.31
CA THR A 364 21.31 20.47 10.89
C THR A 364 20.74 19.20 10.30
N VAL A 365 19.99 19.31 9.21
CA VAL A 365 19.39 18.20 8.47
C VAL A 365 20.04 18.11 7.11
N LYS A 366 20.45 16.90 6.69
CA LYS A 366 21.09 16.62 5.38
C LYS A 366 20.42 15.42 4.74
N TRP A 367 20.39 15.38 3.40
CA TRP A 367 19.87 14.25 2.63
C TRP A 367 20.49 14.18 1.25
N ARG A 368 20.29 13.07 0.55
CA ARG A 368 20.71 12.92 -0.85
C ARG A 368 19.71 13.61 -1.77
N ALA A 369 20.19 14.32 -2.79
CA ALA A 369 19.34 14.91 -3.81
C ALA A 369 18.53 13.83 -4.57
N VAL A 370 17.24 14.13 -4.78
CA VAL A 370 16.30 13.22 -5.45
C VAL A 370 15.99 13.73 -6.85
N PRO A 371 16.13 12.90 -7.90
CA PRO A 371 15.73 13.28 -9.26
C PRO A 371 14.24 13.70 -9.32
N ASN A 372 13.92 14.69 -10.15
CA ASN A 372 12.57 15.22 -10.37
C ASN A 372 11.92 15.89 -9.15
N ALA A 373 12.59 16.00 -8.00
CA ALA A 373 12.14 16.85 -6.92
C ALA A 373 12.33 18.32 -7.28
N THR A 374 11.33 19.16 -7.04
CA THR A 374 11.43 20.62 -7.16
C THR A 374 11.57 21.28 -5.80
N THR A 375 11.08 20.61 -4.77
CA THR A 375 11.11 21.06 -3.39
C THR A 375 11.30 19.86 -2.46
N TYR A 376 11.97 20.06 -1.36
CA TYR A 376 11.97 19.14 -0.23
C TYR A 376 11.13 19.75 0.89
N ARG A 377 10.33 18.92 1.55
CA ARG A 377 9.59 19.32 2.74
C ARG A 377 10.23 18.70 3.96
N VAL A 378 10.96 19.50 4.74
CA VAL A 378 11.55 19.10 6.01
C VAL A 378 10.50 19.25 7.08
N ARG A 379 10.16 18.14 7.74
CA ARG A 379 9.12 18.04 8.75
C ARG A 379 9.76 17.77 10.11
N TRP A 380 9.15 18.30 11.17
CA TRP A 380 9.56 17.93 12.53
C TRP A 380 8.38 17.97 13.47
N ARG A 381 8.50 17.23 14.54
CA ARG A 381 7.54 17.14 15.62
C ARG A 381 8.28 16.92 16.94
N ARG A 382 7.62 17.20 18.05
CA ARG A 382 8.14 16.74 19.33
C ARG A 382 8.14 15.21 19.39
N ASN A 383 9.10 14.63 20.09
CA ASN A 383 9.25 13.17 20.20
C ASN A 383 8.14 12.49 21.03
N ASP A 384 7.34 13.29 21.76
CA ASP A 384 6.16 12.85 22.52
C ASP A 384 4.84 12.97 21.74
N THR A 385 4.88 13.30 20.44
CA THR A 385 3.71 13.38 19.53
C THR A 385 3.83 12.44 18.36
N GLN A 386 2.69 12.10 17.72
CA GLN A 386 2.67 11.19 16.57
C GLN A 386 2.78 11.90 15.23
N ASP A 387 2.12 13.05 15.09
CA ASP A 387 1.92 13.70 13.80
C ASP A 387 2.97 14.79 13.55
N TRP A 388 3.35 14.94 12.27
CA TRP A 388 4.24 16.00 11.83
C TRP A 388 3.55 17.36 11.96
N THR A 389 3.85 18.08 13.04
CA THR A 389 3.18 19.35 13.40
C THR A 389 3.82 20.57 12.76
N ASN A 390 5.07 20.43 12.29
CA ASN A 390 5.82 21.54 11.68
C ASN A 390 6.41 21.10 10.35
N ALA A 391 6.53 22.05 9.42
CA ALA A 391 7.16 21.83 8.14
C ALA A 391 7.86 23.08 7.61
N ARG A 392 8.92 22.86 6.81
CA ARG A 392 9.60 23.93 6.08
C ARG A 392 10.00 23.41 4.69
N ASP A 393 9.60 24.15 3.66
CA ASP A 393 9.95 23.83 2.29
C ASP A 393 11.33 24.39 1.95
N VAL A 394 12.13 23.58 1.26
CA VAL A 394 13.50 23.86 0.81
C VAL A 394 13.58 23.60 -0.68
N PRO A 395 13.94 24.59 -1.53
CA PRO A 395 14.11 24.37 -2.96
C PRO A 395 15.09 23.24 -3.25
N ALA A 396 14.78 22.39 -4.24
CA ALA A 396 15.64 21.28 -4.65
C ALA A 396 16.80 21.78 -5.52
N THR A 397 17.78 22.43 -4.90
CA THR A 397 18.96 22.97 -5.55
C THR A 397 20.23 22.32 -5.00
N GLY A 398 21.19 22.02 -5.91
CA GLY A 398 22.48 21.42 -5.54
C GLY A 398 22.42 19.91 -5.26
N ALA A 399 23.60 19.30 -5.20
CA ALA A 399 23.78 17.85 -5.04
C ALA A 399 23.66 17.37 -3.58
N ASN A 400 23.92 18.25 -2.61
CA ASN A 400 23.91 17.94 -1.17
C ASN A 400 22.98 18.90 -0.43
N PRO A 401 21.67 18.71 -0.54
CA PRO A 401 20.70 19.58 0.09
C PRO A 401 20.78 19.45 1.62
N GLN A 402 20.70 20.61 2.30
CA GLN A 402 20.71 20.67 3.76
C GLN A 402 19.98 21.92 4.26
N ILE A 403 19.60 21.91 5.52
CA ILE A 403 19.01 23.05 6.23
C ILE A 403 19.39 23.03 7.70
N VAL A 404 19.42 24.20 8.31
CA VAL A 404 19.48 24.36 9.77
C VAL A 404 18.09 24.72 10.27
N LEU A 405 17.53 23.90 11.14
CA LEU A 405 16.32 24.17 11.89
C LEU A 405 16.72 24.89 13.19
N VAL A 406 16.49 26.21 13.22
CA VAL A 406 16.85 27.07 14.36
C VAL A 406 15.85 26.85 15.51
N GLN A 407 16.36 26.70 16.73
CA GLN A 407 15.56 26.46 17.96
C GLN A 407 14.76 25.15 17.92
N VAL A 408 15.26 24.14 17.20
CA VAL A 408 14.70 22.79 17.17
C VAL A 408 15.80 21.82 17.66
N PRO A 409 15.88 21.53 18.96
CA PRO A 409 16.90 20.64 19.50
C PRO A 409 16.60 19.16 19.15
N VAL A 410 17.63 18.41 18.81
CA VAL A 410 17.51 16.99 18.43
C VAL A 410 16.98 16.11 19.57
N ASP A 411 17.26 16.49 20.81
CA ASP A 411 16.82 15.71 21.98
C ASP A 411 15.30 15.70 22.18
N ASP A 412 14.60 16.75 21.70
CA ASP A 412 13.17 16.93 21.86
C ASP A 412 12.38 16.67 20.58
N SER A 413 13.06 16.39 19.45
CA SER A 413 12.41 16.42 18.14
C SER A 413 12.76 15.23 17.26
N PHE A 414 11.76 14.66 16.63
CA PHE A 414 11.93 13.83 15.45
C PHE A 414 11.88 14.70 14.19
N VAL A 415 12.71 14.35 13.21
CA VAL A 415 12.83 15.06 11.95
C VAL A 415 12.71 14.08 10.79
N GLY A 416 12.09 14.50 9.71
CA GLY A 416 11.99 13.73 8.47
C GLY A 416 11.96 14.63 7.25
N VAL A 417 12.23 14.06 6.09
CA VAL A 417 12.26 14.78 4.81
C VAL A 417 11.46 14.02 3.76
N SER A 418 10.62 14.71 3.02
CA SER A 418 9.95 14.22 1.81
C SER A 418 10.37 15.04 0.59
N ALA A 419 10.28 14.45 -0.59
CA ALA A 419 10.50 15.10 -1.88
C ALA A 419 9.15 15.45 -2.52
N VAL A 420 9.05 16.61 -3.12
CA VAL A 420 7.83 17.13 -3.75
C VAL A 420 8.11 17.42 -5.22
N SER A 421 7.23 16.94 -6.10
CA SER A 421 7.28 17.19 -7.55
C SER A 421 6.75 18.59 -7.92
N ALA A 422 6.89 18.98 -9.18
CA ALA A 422 6.40 20.26 -9.69
C ALA A 422 4.87 20.41 -9.62
N ASP A 423 4.13 19.31 -9.68
CA ASP A 423 2.67 19.26 -9.58
C ASP A 423 2.18 19.01 -8.14
N GLY A 424 3.09 19.04 -7.16
CA GLY A 424 2.79 19.00 -5.73
C GLY A 424 2.64 17.60 -5.14
N ALA A 425 2.92 16.52 -5.91
CA ALA A 425 2.89 15.18 -5.36
C ALA A 425 4.08 14.96 -4.41
N GLU A 426 3.79 14.52 -3.20
CA GLU A 426 4.76 14.36 -2.10
C GLU A 426 5.06 12.89 -1.84
N SER A 427 6.35 12.54 -1.73
CA SER A 427 6.82 11.21 -1.36
C SER A 427 6.50 10.87 0.11
N VAL A 428 6.63 9.61 0.46
CA VAL A 428 6.66 9.20 1.86
C VAL A 428 7.83 9.91 2.58
N VAL A 429 7.62 10.28 3.83
CA VAL A 429 8.64 10.95 4.65
C VAL A 429 9.72 9.94 5.05
N SER A 430 10.97 10.26 4.79
CA SER A 430 12.12 9.52 5.29
C SER A 430 12.57 10.07 6.64
N PHE A 431 12.64 9.22 7.65
CA PHE A 431 13.12 9.58 9.00
C PHE A 431 14.60 9.94 8.97
N ALA A 432 14.98 11.00 9.69
CA ALA A 432 16.36 11.45 9.83
C ALA A 432 17.03 10.78 11.02
N GLY A 433 17.91 9.84 10.75
CA GLY A 433 18.76 9.21 11.77
C GLY A 433 20.03 10.02 12.07
N ARG A 434 20.84 9.52 13.00
CA ARG A 434 22.14 10.12 13.30
C ARG A 434 23.06 10.04 12.09
N GLU A 435 23.80 11.12 11.81
CA GLU A 435 24.86 11.11 10.79
C GLU A 435 25.88 10.00 11.14
N ARG A 436 25.96 8.97 10.28
CA ARG A 436 26.94 7.89 10.48
C ARG A 436 28.35 8.43 10.17
N ARG A 437 29.25 8.37 11.13
CA ARG A 437 30.67 8.60 10.87
C ARG A 437 31.15 7.50 9.93
N ARG A 438 31.60 7.89 8.74
CA ARG A 438 32.23 6.98 7.78
C ARG A 438 33.59 6.55 8.32
#